data_512524aa343ba1dfa57b01d076e448d4
#
_entry.id   512524aa343ba1dfa57b01d076e448d4
#
_cell.length_a   1.000
_cell.length_b   1.000
_cell.length_c   1.000
_cell.angle_alpha   90.00
_cell.angle_beta   90.00
_cell.angle_gamma   90.00
#
_symmetry.space_group_name_H-M   'P 1'
#
loop_
_entity.id
_entity.type
_entity.pdbx_description
1 polymer ?
#
loop_
_entity_poly.entity_id
_entity_poly.type
_entity_poly.pdbx_seq_one_letter_code
_entity_poly.pdbx_strand_id
1 'polypeptide(L)'
;MLTSERKKPKRSKIRYAEYYDLQKTLDSLYADSLKGKVFVHLMELISSEENIRMAYRTIKGNTGSSTAGVDKRTIQDLAKLNEEKYVALIQKQFKSYHPRPVRRVEIPKPNGKTRPLGIPTIVDRIVQQCVLQVLEPICEAKFYDHSYGFRPNRSTEHAIARCDQLIQLSHLYYVVDIDIKGFFDNVNHTKLIQQMWEMGIQDKRLLCIIREMLKAPIVLSNGEILHPSKGTPQGGILSPLLSNIVLNELDWWIASQWEWMPMHGNAKYTRLNANGSINRGYQYRLLRESNLKPVFIVRYADDFKLFCRNRKEAFCLYAATTQWLKERLKLDISPEKSKVVNLKRHYSESVSYTHLRAHETVLDL
;
A
#
# COMPACT_ATOMS: atom_id res chain seq x y z
N MET A 1 28.54 36.13 -13.80
CA MET A 1 27.08 36.20 -14.04
C MET A 1 26.63 34.83 -14.53
N LEU A 2 26.01 34.02 -13.65
CA LEU A 2 25.47 32.73 -14.01
C LEU A 2 23.99 32.94 -14.41
N THR A 3 23.73 32.86 -15.70
CA THR A 3 22.36 32.87 -16.25
C THR A 3 21.68 31.54 -15.90
N SER A 4 20.79 31.59 -14.92
CA SER A 4 19.91 30.45 -14.63
C SER A 4 18.94 30.26 -15.79
N GLU A 5 19.13 29.24 -16.59
CA GLU A 5 18.12 28.78 -17.55
C GLU A 5 16.84 28.44 -16.81
N ARG A 6 15.81 29.27 -16.99
CA ARG A 6 14.45 28.96 -16.52
C ARG A 6 13.98 27.70 -17.25
N LYS A 7 13.92 26.57 -16.54
CA LYS A 7 13.28 25.35 -17.05
C LYS A 7 11.85 25.70 -17.48
N LYS A 8 11.54 25.47 -18.77
CA LYS A 8 10.17 25.62 -19.31
C LYS A 8 9.20 24.82 -18.44
N PRO A 9 8.04 25.38 -18.04
CA PRO A 9 7.07 24.64 -17.26
C PRO A 9 6.66 23.38 -18.03
N LYS A 10 6.75 22.21 -17.37
CA LYS A 10 6.26 20.96 -17.94
C LYS A 10 4.78 21.12 -18.26
N ARG A 11 4.37 20.91 -19.52
CA ARG A 11 2.95 20.84 -19.89
C ARG A 11 2.25 19.88 -18.94
N SER A 12 1.15 20.32 -18.29
CA SER A 12 0.30 19.46 -17.48
C SER A 12 -0.20 18.31 -18.34
N LYS A 13 0.18 17.06 -17.99
CA LYS A 13 -0.38 15.89 -18.65
C LYS A 13 -1.84 15.78 -18.23
N ILE A 14 -2.77 15.67 -19.18
CA ILE A 14 -4.16 15.36 -18.89
C ILE A 14 -4.18 14.05 -18.10
N ARG A 15 -4.85 14.03 -16.95
CA ARG A 15 -5.01 12.83 -16.15
C ARG A 15 -5.86 11.82 -16.93
N TYR A 16 -5.50 10.55 -16.93
CA TYR A 16 -6.24 9.54 -17.68
C TYR A 16 -7.70 9.42 -17.23
N ALA A 17 -7.97 9.57 -15.94
CA ALA A 17 -9.33 9.54 -15.39
C ALA A 17 -10.20 10.70 -15.94
N GLU A 18 -9.64 11.89 -16.11
CA GLU A 18 -10.33 13.03 -16.73
C GLU A 18 -10.60 12.78 -18.23
N TYR A 19 -9.63 12.20 -18.93
CA TYR A 19 -9.75 11.88 -20.36
C TYR A 19 -10.86 10.86 -20.67
N TYR A 20 -11.08 9.89 -19.76
CA TYR A 20 -12.10 8.85 -19.89
C TYR A 20 -13.37 9.13 -19.09
N ASP A 21 -13.58 10.35 -18.61
CA ASP A 21 -14.74 10.80 -17.82
C ASP A 21 -15.00 9.99 -16.53
N LEU A 22 -13.95 9.41 -15.96
CA LEU A 22 -14.02 8.62 -14.73
C LEU A 22 -13.71 9.44 -13.46
N GLN A 23 -13.14 10.64 -13.60
CA GLN A 23 -12.65 11.40 -12.43
C GLN A 23 -13.73 11.63 -11.39
N LYS A 24 -14.92 12.09 -11.80
CA LYS A 24 -16.05 12.35 -10.89
C LYS A 24 -16.51 11.09 -10.16
N THR A 25 -16.53 9.95 -10.88
CA THR A 25 -16.90 8.65 -10.31
C THR A 25 -15.89 8.22 -9.26
N LEU A 26 -14.59 8.33 -9.54
CA LEU A 26 -13.52 7.97 -8.59
C LEU A 26 -13.52 8.89 -7.37
N ASP A 27 -13.73 10.21 -7.55
CA ASP A 27 -13.88 11.17 -6.45
C ASP A 27 -15.11 10.85 -5.58
N SER A 28 -16.21 10.41 -6.20
CA SER A 28 -17.41 9.98 -5.47
C SER A 28 -17.17 8.72 -4.65
N LEU A 29 -16.42 7.74 -5.18
CA LEU A 29 -16.02 6.54 -4.42
C LEU A 29 -15.22 6.91 -3.18
N TYR A 30 -14.26 7.82 -3.31
CA TYR A 30 -13.48 8.34 -2.19
C TYR A 30 -14.37 9.01 -1.14
N ALA A 31 -15.22 9.95 -1.57
CA ALA A 31 -16.12 10.69 -0.68
C ALA A 31 -17.13 9.79 0.03
N ASP A 32 -17.69 8.81 -0.67
CA ASP A 32 -18.61 7.80 -0.12
C ASP A 32 -17.91 6.90 0.89
N SER A 33 -16.67 6.48 0.60
CA SER A 33 -15.86 5.69 1.51
C SER A 33 -15.53 6.45 2.81
N LEU A 34 -15.22 7.75 2.75
CA LEU A 34 -15.03 8.59 3.93
C LEU A 34 -16.27 8.62 4.84
N LYS A 35 -17.47 8.57 4.24
CA LYS A 35 -18.75 8.51 4.97
C LYS A 35 -19.09 7.10 5.51
N GLY A 36 -18.23 6.11 5.28
CA GLY A 36 -18.46 4.73 5.73
C GLY A 36 -19.43 3.93 4.87
N LYS A 37 -19.72 4.37 3.64
CA LYS A 37 -20.60 3.64 2.72
C LYS A 37 -20.01 2.28 2.36
N VAL A 38 -20.93 1.29 2.18
CA VAL A 38 -20.60 -0.06 1.75
C VAL A 38 -20.78 -0.17 0.23
N PHE A 39 -19.87 -0.86 -0.44
CA PHE A 39 -19.81 -1.01 -1.88
C PHE A 39 -20.10 -2.47 -2.27
N VAL A 40 -21.23 -2.73 -2.92
CA VAL A 40 -21.72 -4.08 -3.28
C VAL A 40 -21.81 -4.31 -4.79
N HIS A 41 -21.70 -3.26 -5.63
CA HIS A 41 -21.83 -3.30 -7.09
C HIS A 41 -20.64 -2.67 -7.81
N LEU A 42 -19.42 -3.05 -7.42
CA LEU A 42 -18.21 -2.49 -8.03
C LEU A 42 -17.87 -3.11 -9.39
N MET A 43 -18.34 -4.34 -9.63
CA MET A 43 -18.01 -5.06 -10.86
C MET A 43 -18.50 -4.37 -12.13
N GLU A 44 -19.62 -3.64 -12.07
CA GLU A 44 -20.15 -2.88 -13.21
C GLU A 44 -19.15 -1.80 -13.65
N LEU A 45 -18.65 -1.03 -12.69
CA LEU A 45 -17.64 0.00 -12.94
C LEU A 45 -16.30 -0.62 -13.34
N ILE A 46 -15.84 -1.68 -12.66
CA ILE A 46 -14.57 -2.35 -12.95
C ILE A 46 -14.53 -2.88 -14.39
N SER A 47 -15.65 -3.43 -14.89
CA SER A 47 -15.77 -3.99 -16.25
C SER A 47 -16.29 -3.00 -17.30
N SER A 48 -16.48 -1.71 -16.95
CA SER A 48 -16.89 -0.68 -17.91
C SER A 48 -15.84 -0.46 -18.99
N GLU A 49 -16.26 -0.02 -20.17
CA GLU A 49 -15.35 0.24 -21.29
C GLU A 49 -14.33 1.31 -20.94
N GLU A 50 -14.77 2.40 -20.32
CA GLU A 50 -13.96 3.55 -19.97
C GLU A 50 -12.84 3.12 -18.99
N ASN A 51 -13.17 2.30 -17.99
CA ASN A 51 -12.21 1.79 -17.02
C ASN A 51 -11.20 0.83 -17.66
N ILE A 52 -11.64 -0.03 -18.58
CA ILE A 52 -10.76 -0.94 -19.33
C ILE A 52 -9.82 -0.14 -20.25
N ARG A 53 -10.33 0.88 -20.95
CA ARG A 53 -9.53 1.77 -21.80
C ARG A 53 -8.48 2.51 -21.00
N MET A 54 -8.84 3.04 -19.84
CA MET A 54 -7.91 3.69 -18.91
C MET A 54 -6.84 2.71 -18.43
N ALA A 55 -7.22 1.49 -18.05
CA ALA A 55 -6.30 0.45 -17.60
C ALA A 55 -5.29 0.06 -18.70
N TYR A 56 -5.76 -0.15 -19.92
CA TYR A 56 -4.88 -0.42 -21.07
C TYR A 56 -3.87 0.72 -21.28
N ARG A 57 -4.33 1.97 -21.28
CA ARG A 57 -3.45 3.14 -21.44
C ARG A 57 -2.42 3.26 -20.35
N THR A 58 -2.81 3.00 -19.11
CA THR A 58 -1.90 3.01 -17.96
C THR A 58 -0.84 1.93 -18.08
N ILE A 59 -1.24 0.69 -18.37
CA ILE A 59 -0.30 -0.43 -18.55
C ILE A 59 0.63 -0.20 -19.76
N LYS A 60 0.12 0.35 -20.86
CA LYS A 60 0.94 0.68 -22.05
C LYS A 60 2.04 1.70 -21.73
N GLY A 61 1.79 2.61 -20.79
CA GLY A 61 2.77 3.61 -20.35
C GLY A 61 3.84 3.08 -19.39
N ASN A 62 3.68 1.88 -18.84
CA ASN A 62 4.62 1.31 -17.88
C ASN A 62 5.84 0.70 -18.57
N THR A 63 7.03 0.85 -18.00
CA THR A 63 8.30 0.28 -18.51
C THR A 63 8.22 -1.24 -18.67
N GLY A 64 7.53 -1.93 -17.75
CA GLY A 64 7.31 -3.39 -17.80
C GLY A 64 6.30 -3.87 -18.85
N SER A 65 5.67 -2.98 -19.63
CA SER A 65 4.63 -3.35 -20.63
C SER A 65 5.12 -4.29 -21.73
N SER A 66 6.42 -4.24 -22.05
CA SER A 66 7.08 -5.11 -23.02
C SER A 66 7.57 -6.44 -22.46
N THR A 67 7.46 -6.64 -21.12
CA THR A 67 7.89 -7.89 -20.49
C THR A 67 6.77 -8.92 -20.55
N ALA A 68 7.00 -10.03 -21.25
CA ALA A 68 5.98 -11.06 -21.44
C ALA A 68 5.80 -11.97 -20.20
N GLY A 69 4.56 -12.39 -19.93
CA GLY A 69 4.23 -13.46 -18.99
C GLY A 69 4.56 -14.86 -19.54
N VAL A 70 3.89 -15.89 -19.01
CA VAL A 70 4.04 -17.29 -19.49
C VAL A 70 3.55 -17.49 -20.92
N ASP A 71 2.60 -16.67 -21.38
CA ASP A 71 1.99 -16.74 -22.71
C ASP A 71 2.83 -16.05 -23.80
N LYS A 72 3.99 -15.49 -23.45
CA LYS A 72 4.92 -14.76 -24.32
C LYS A 72 4.29 -13.53 -24.99
N ARG A 73 3.11 -13.06 -24.55
CA ARG A 73 2.43 -11.87 -25.08
C ARG A 73 2.82 -10.62 -24.32
N THR A 74 2.84 -9.50 -25.04
CA THR A 74 3.14 -8.17 -24.53
C THR A 74 1.99 -7.21 -24.83
N ILE A 75 2.11 -5.96 -24.40
CA ILE A 75 1.13 -4.92 -24.72
C ILE A 75 1.02 -4.67 -26.24
N GLN A 76 2.10 -4.91 -26.99
CA GLN A 76 2.10 -4.73 -28.45
C GLN A 76 1.19 -5.73 -29.17
N ASP A 77 1.04 -6.95 -28.61
CA ASP A 77 0.14 -7.96 -29.19
C ASP A 77 -1.33 -7.58 -29.00
N LEU A 78 -1.66 -6.92 -27.87
CA LEU A 78 -2.99 -6.35 -27.66
C LEU A 78 -3.21 -5.11 -28.54
N ALA A 79 -2.16 -4.33 -28.81
CA ALA A 79 -2.24 -3.16 -29.69
C ALA A 79 -2.59 -3.50 -31.15
N LYS A 80 -2.40 -4.77 -31.60
CA LYS A 80 -2.84 -5.27 -32.92
C LYS A 80 -4.36 -5.48 -33.00
N LEU A 81 -5.05 -5.58 -31.85
CA LEU A 81 -6.49 -5.69 -31.79
C LEU A 81 -7.11 -4.29 -31.92
N ASN A 82 -8.28 -4.20 -32.59
CA ASN A 82 -9.06 -2.98 -32.48
C ASN A 82 -9.62 -2.81 -31.06
N GLU A 83 -10.02 -1.60 -30.72
CA GLU A 83 -10.43 -1.23 -29.37
C GLU A 83 -11.58 -2.08 -28.86
N GLU A 84 -12.62 -2.28 -29.64
CA GLU A 84 -13.78 -3.09 -29.29
C GLU A 84 -13.41 -4.55 -28.94
N LYS A 85 -12.47 -5.15 -29.72
CA LYS A 85 -12.03 -6.51 -29.51
C LYS A 85 -11.25 -6.68 -28.22
N TYR A 86 -10.32 -5.77 -27.87
CA TYR A 86 -9.61 -5.92 -26.61
C TYR A 86 -10.51 -5.61 -25.39
N VAL A 87 -11.44 -4.65 -25.50
CA VAL A 87 -12.43 -4.38 -24.46
C VAL A 87 -13.30 -5.64 -24.22
N ALA A 88 -13.86 -6.21 -25.29
CA ALA A 88 -14.65 -7.44 -25.19
C ALA A 88 -13.84 -8.61 -24.62
N LEU A 89 -12.55 -8.73 -24.95
CA LEU A 89 -11.64 -9.71 -24.38
C LEU A 89 -11.54 -9.57 -22.85
N ILE A 90 -11.31 -8.36 -22.34
CA ILE A 90 -11.19 -8.10 -20.91
C ILE A 90 -12.53 -8.28 -20.19
N GLN A 91 -13.63 -7.80 -20.78
CA GLN A 91 -14.97 -8.04 -20.22
C GLN A 91 -15.31 -9.54 -20.11
N LYS A 92 -14.88 -10.34 -21.10
CA LYS A 92 -15.03 -11.79 -21.04
C LYS A 92 -14.25 -12.40 -19.87
N GLN A 93 -13.05 -11.89 -19.55
CA GLN A 93 -12.30 -12.35 -18.36
C GLN A 93 -13.08 -12.10 -17.08
N PHE A 94 -13.72 -10.93 -16.93
CA PHE A 94 -14.53 -10.64 -15.75
C PHE A 94 -15.79 -11.52 -15.60
N LYS A 95 -16.30 -12.10 -16.68
CA LYS A 95 -17.46 -13.03 -16.60
C LYS A 95 -17.08 -14.36 -15.94
N SER A 96 -15.88 -14.88 -16.20
CA SER A 96 -15.36 -16.12 -15.63
C SER A 96 -13.84 -16.00 -15.50
N TYR A 97 -13.40 -15.41 -14.39
CA TYR A 97 -11.98 -15.11 -14.20
C TYR A 97 -11.21 -16.35 -13.73
N HIS A 98 -10.23 -16.73 -14.53
CA HIS A 98 -9.26 -17.77 -14.23
C HIS A 98 -7.89 -17.22 -14.59
N PRO A 99 -7.08 -16.83 -13.59
CA PRO A 99 -5.76 -16.25 -13.84
C PRO A 99 -4.86 -17.26 -14.51
N ARG A 100 -4.07 -16.80 -15.45
CA ARG A 100 -2.99 -17.61 -16.00
C ARG A 100 -1.84 -17.69 -14.99
N PRO A 101 -0.99 -18.74 -15.09
CA PRO A 101 0.16 -18.82 -14.21
C PRO A 101 1.05 -17.59 -14.30
N VAL A 102 1.63 -17.21 -13.18
CA VAL A 102 2.58 -16.10 -13.06
C VAL A 102 3.99 -16.64 -13.32
N ARG A 103 4.74 -16.04 -14.23
CA ARG A 103 6.13 -16.40 -14.52
C ARG A 103 7.05 -15.85 -13.44
N ARG A 104 7.79 -16.68 -12.75
CA ARG A 104 8.78 -16.26 -11.74
C ARG A 104 10.12 -15.93 -12.38
N VAL A 105 10.71 -14.82 -11.95
CA VAL A 105 12.06 -14.38 -12.29
C VAL A 105 12.79 -13.99 -11.01
N GLU A 106 14.03 -14.40 -10.87
CA GLU A 106 14.88 -14.05 -9.74
C GLU A 106 15.73 -12.82 -10.09
N ILE A 107 15.56 -11.72 -9.38
CA ILE A 107 16.34 -10.49 -9.57
C ILE A 107 17.45 -10.43 -8.53
N PRO A 108 18.72 -10.28 -8.93
CA PRO A 108 19.84 -10.15 -8.00
C PRO A 108 19.70 -8.89 -7.13
N LYS A 109 19.98 -9.04 -5.83
CA LYS A 109 20.14 -7.91 -4.89
C LYS A 109 21.61 -7.57 -4.72
N PRO A 110 21.95 -6.31 -4.33
CA PRO A 110 23.34 -5.90 -4.08
C PRO A 110 24.08 -6.74 -3.02
N ASN A 111 23.35 -7.40 -2.12
CA ASN A 111 23.88 -8.26 -1.06
C ASN A 111 24.07 -9.73 -1.48
N GLY A 112 24.02 -10.06 -2.78
CA GLY A 112 24.19 -11.41 -3.32
C GLY A 112 22.96 -12.33 -3.18
N LYS A 113 21.89 -11.87 -2.50
CA LYS A 113 20.61 -12.60 -2.46
C LYS A 113 19.76 -12.27 -3.69
N THR A 114 18.77 -13.10 -3.99
CA THR A 114 17.79 -12.83 -5.05
C THR A 114 16.47 -12.28 -4.48
N ARG A 115 15.73 -11.59 -5.32
CA ARG A 115 14.34 -11.19 -5.07
C ARG A 115 13.46 -11.88 -6.09
N PRO A 116 12.52 -12.72 -5.66
CA PRO A 116 11.57 -13.34 -6.57
C PRO A 116 10.57 -12.31 -7.10
N LEU A 117 10.48 -12.14 -8.41
CA LEU A 117 9.49 -11.28 -9.06
C LEU A 117 8.52 -12.15 -9.87
N GLY A 118 7.23 -11.97 -9.68
CA GLY A 118 6.19 -12.63 -10.46
C GLY A 118 5.74 -11.74 -11.61
N ILE A 119 5.71 -12.26 -12.82
CA ILE A 119 5.27 -11.55 -14.03
C ILE A 119 3.97 -12.17 -14.51
N PRO A 120 2.80 -11.56 -14.20
CA PRO A 120 1.51 -11.99 -14.74
C PRO A 120 1.44 -11.78 -16.25
N THR A 121 0.52 -12.44 -16.94
CA THR A 121 0.27 -12.17 -18.37
C THR A 121 -0.22 -10.74 -18.57
N ILE A 122 -0.07 -10.20 -19.77
CA ILE A 122 -0.49 -8.83 -20.06
C ILE A 122 -2.00 -8.63 -19.86
N VAL A 123 -2.81 -9.65 -20.15
CA VAL A 123 -4.25 -9.64 -19.93
C VAL A 123 -4.56 -9.58 -18.43
N ASP A 124 -3.91 -10.42 -17.60
CA ASP A 124 -4.08 -10.40 -16.15
C ASP A 124 -3.65 -9.07 -15.54
N ARG A 125 -2.59 -8.44 -16.07
CA ARG A 125 -2.18 -7.09 -15.62
C ARG A 125 -3.25 -6.04 -15.89
N ILE A 126 -3.90 -6.08 -17.07
CA ILE A 126 -5.00 -5.15 -17.37
C ILE A 126 -6.19 -5.42 -16.44
N VAL A 127 -6.55 -6.68 -16.20
CA VAL A 127 -7.61 -7.05 -15.25
C VAL A 127 -7.30 -6.53 -13.85
N GLN A 128 -6.06 -6.74 -13.36
CA GLN A 128 -5.60 -6.20 -12.08
C GLN A 128 -5.64 -4.67 -12.04
N GLN A 129 -5.26 -4.00 -13.14
CA GLN A 129 -5.30 -2.55 -13.24
C GLN A 129 -6.74 -2.01 -13.21
N CYS A 130 -7.69 -2.67 -13.87
CA CYS A 130 -9.11 -2.29 -13.78
C CYS A 130 -9.63 -2.36 -12.35
N VAL A 131 -9.24 -3.39 -11.60
CA VAL A 131 -9.60 -3.54 -10.19
C VAL A 131 -8.91 -2.46 -9.34
N LEU A 132 -7.62 -2.21 -9.55
CA LEU A 132 -6.84 -1.22 -8.82
C LEU A 132 -7.47 0.18 -8.92
N GLN A 133 -7.81 0.62 -10.12
CA GLN A 133 -8.34 1.97 -10.39
C GLN A 133 -9.62 2.27 -9.58
N VAL A 134 -10.45 1.27 -9.38
CA VAL A 134 -11.71 1.40 -8.63
C VAL A 134 -11.52 1.23 -7.12
N LEU A 135 -10.62 0.32 -6.69
CA LEU A 135 -10.38 0.09 -5.27
C LEU A 135 -9.49 1.15 -4.62
N GLU A 136 -8.56 1.72 -5.36
CA GLU A 136 -7.60 2.71 -4.82
C GLU A 136 -8.29 3.88 -4.11
N PRO A 137 -9.26 4.62 -4.70
CA PRO A 137 -9.93 5.71 -4.02
C PRO A 137 -10.73 5.27 -2.79
N ILE A 138 -11.33 4.06 -2.81
CA ILE A 138 -12.06 3.52 -1.67
C ILE A 138 -11.11 3.24 -0.51
N CYS A 139 -9.96 2.64 -0.78
CA CYS A 139 -8.95 2.30 0.21
C CYS A 139 -8.22 3.53 0.75
N GLU A 140 -7.86 4.48 -0.14
CA GLU A 140 -7.19 5.73 0.24
C GLU A 140 -7.95 6.52 1.29
N ALA A 141 -9.29 6.52 1.22
CA ALA A 141 -10.16 7.15 2.21
C ALA A 141 -10.09 6.51 3.61
N LYS A 142 -9.55 5.29 3.72
CA LYS A 142 -9.47 4.52 4.98
C LYS A 142 -8.05 4.35 5.50
N PHE A 143 -7.05 4.64 4.67
CA PHE A 143 -5.66 4.47 5.06
C PHE A 143 -5.22 5.53 6.07
N TYR A 144 -4.44 5.09 7.03
CA TYR A 144 -3.83 5.97 8.01
C TYR A 144 -2.90 7.01 7.36
N ASP A 145 -2.88 8.23 7.89
CA ASP A 145 -2.22 9.38 7.27
C ASP A 145 -0.69 9.22 7.15
N HIS A 146 -0.04 8.54 8.07
CA HIS A 146 1.41 8.39 8.10
C HIS A 146 1.89 7.03 7.54
N SER A 147 1.09 6.44 6.65
CA SER A 147 1.48 5.39 5.72
C SER A 147 1.76 6.00 4.34
N TYR A 148 2.94 5.80 3.78
CA TYR A 148 3.44 6.55 2.62
C TYR A 148 3.74 5.70 1.39
N GLY A 149 4.18 4.46 1.55
CA GLY A 149 4.58 3.59 0.45
C GLY A 149 3.42 3.16 -0.44
N PHE A 150 3.63 3.13 -1.75
CA PHE A 150 2.66 2.67 -2.75
C PHE A 150 1.34 3.45 -2.77
N ARG A 151 1.33 4.69 -2.34
CA ARG A 151 0.14 5.53 -2.30
C ARG A 151 0.28 6.73 -3.21
N PRO A 152 -0.81 7.17 -3.89
CA PRO A 152 -0.77 8.36 -4.73
C PRO A 152 -0.41 9.61 -3.91
N ASN A 153 0.36 10.51 -4.53
CA ASN A 153 0.79 11.79 -3.94
C ASN A 153 1.58 11.67 -2.63
N ARG A 154 2.14 10.51 -2.33
CA ARG A 154 3.01 10.25 -1.18
C ARG A 154 4.36 9.72 -1.66
N SER A 155 5.40 10.04 -0.90
CA SER A 155 6.77 9.67 -1.27
C SER A 155 7.61 9.35 -0.04
N THR A 156 8.83 8.90 -0.27
CA THR A 156 9.83 8.62 0.76
C THR A 156 10.20 9.90 1.52
N GLU A 157 10.29 11.03 0.82
CA GLU A 157 10.60 12.33 1.43
C GLU A 157 9.54 12.74 2.45
N HIS A 158 8.25 12.47 2.18
CA HIS A 158 7.19 12.73 3.14
C HIS A 158 7.33 11.86 4.39
N ALA A 159 7.70 10.58 4.24
CA ALA A 159 7.95 9.68 5.37
C ALA A 159 9.15 10.16 6.20
N ILE A 160 10.24 10.56 5.54
CA ILE A 160 11.45 11.10 6.18
C ILE A 160 11.13 12.38 6.93
N ALA A 161 10.43 13.33 6.30
CA ALA A 161 10.04 14.58 6.94
C ALA A 161 9.19 14.34 8.20
N ARG A 162 8.31 13.34 8.18
CA ARG A 162 7.55 12.94 9.37
C ARG A 162 8.44 12.36 10.46
N CYS A 163 9.42 11.52 10.11
CA CYS A 163 10.40 11.01 11.07
C CYS A 163 11.19 12.16 11.71
N ASP A 164 11.69 13.08 10.91
CA ASP A 164 12.45 14.25 11.39
C ASP A 164 11.61 15.12 12.33
N GLN A 165 10.34 15.35 12.00
CA GLN A 165 9.39 16.05 12.88
C GLN A 165 9.25 15.36 14.25
N LEU A 166 9.11 14.05 14.28
CA LEU A 166 8.96 13.28 15.52
C LEU A 166 10.25 13.30 16.35
N ILE A 167 11.41 13.30 15.71
CA ILE A 167 12.72 13.34 16.38
C ILE A 167 13.03 14.76 16.86
N GLN A 168 12.97 15.76 15.99
CA GLN A 168 13.45 17.11 16.28
C GLN A 168 12.46 17.93 17.11
N LEU A 169 11.17 17.87 16.77
CA LEU A 169 10.14 18.67 17.44
C LEU A 169 9.46 17.95 18.60
N SER A 170 9.22 16.63 18.48
CA SER A 170 8.55 15.87 19.53
C SER A 170 9.52 15.20 20.49
N HIS A 171 10.81 15.24 20.22
CA HIS A 171 11.88 14.68 21.07
C HIS A 171 11.72 13.17 21.34
N LEU A 172 11.23 12.41 20.35
CA LEU A 172 11.04 10.98 20.44
C LEU A 172 12.28 10.25 19.92
N TYR A 173 13.27 10.04 20.76
CA TYR A 173 14.57 9.53 20.37
C TYR A 173 14.71 8.01 20.39
N TYR A 174 13.72 7.29 20.90
CA TYR A 174 13.71 5.83 20.87
C TYR A 174 12.86 5.35 19.71
N VAL A 175 13.47 4.57 18.83
CA VAL A 175 12.84 4.05 17.62
C VAL A 175 12.82 2.53 17.68
N VAL A 176 11.65 1.96 17.52
CA VAL A 176 11.45 0.52 17.33
C VAL A 176 11.39 0.28 15.82
N ASP A 177 12.38 -0.43 15.31
CA ASP A 177 12.54 -0.80 13.92
C ASP A 177 12.19 -2.29 13.77
N ILE A 178 11.14 -2.62 13.04
CA ILE A 178 10.68 -3.99 12.87
C ILE A 178 10.62 -4.33 11.38
N ASP A 179 11.31 -5.38 10.98
CA ASP A 179 11.30 -5.98 9.65
C ASP A 179 10.38 -7.21 9.68
N ILE A 180 9.34 -7.23 8.84
CA ILE A 180 8.42 -8.36 8.71
C ILE A 180 9.07 -9.42 7.80
N LYS A 181 9.18 -10.66 8.29
CA LYS A 181 9.82 -11.75 7.56
C LYS A 181 9.02 -12.12 6.30
N GLY A 182 9.59 -11.83 5.13
CA GLY A 182 9.01 -12.22 3.84
C GLY A 182 7.56 -11.76 3.69
N PHE A 183 7.26 -10.51 3.98
CA PHE A 183 5.91 -9.97 4.09
C PHE A 183 5.01 -10.38 2.92
N PHE A 184 5.41 -10.09 1.68
CA PHE A 184 4.61 -10.40 0.49
C PHE A 184 4.31 -11.89 0.31
N ASP A 185 5.21 -12.77 0.75
CA ASP A 185 5.06 -14.23 0.63
C ASP A 185 4.21 -14.83 1.76
N ASN A 186 3.92 -14.05 2.82
CA ASN A 186 3.24 -14.54 4.02
C ASN A 186 1.87 -13.92 4.29
N VAL A 187 1.36 -13.03 3.43
CA VAL A 187 0.02 -12.45 3.57
C VAL A 187 -1.05 -13.55 3.59
N ASN A 188 -1.85 -13.57 4.64
CA ASN A 188 -2.96 -14.53 4.77
C ASN A 188 -4.14 -14.10 3.90
N HIS A 189 -4.51 -14.91 2.90
CA HIS A 189 -5.58 -14.60 1.94
C HIS A 189 -6.94 -14.39 2.62
N THR A 190 -7.29 -15.23 3.60
CA THR A 190 -8.58 -15.14 4.29
C THR A 190 -8.67 -13.85 5.10
N LYS A 191 -7.59 -13.51 5.84
CA LYS A 191 -7.52 -12.28 6.62
C LYS A 191 -7.60 -11.04 5.73
N LEU A 192 -6.89 -11.02 4.59
CA LEU A 192 -6.95 -9.92 3.63
C LEU A 192 -8.38 -9.71 3.08
N ILE A 193 -9.07 -10.78 2.68
CA ILE A 193 -10.46 -10.68 2.19
C ILE A 193 -11.40 -10.18 3.30
N GLN A 194 -11.19 -10.62 4.54
CA GLN A 194 -11.95 -10.12 5.70
C GLN A 194 -11.70 -8.62 5.92
N GLN A 195 -10.45 -8.16 5.85
CA GLN A 195 -10.10 -6.74 5.99
C GLN A 195 -10.72 -5.89 4.89
N MET A 196 -10.74 -6.37 3.64
CA MET A 196 -11.44 -5.70 2.54
C MET A 196 -12.94 -5.56 2.82
N TRP A 197 -13.56 -6.63 3.32
CA TRP A 197 -14.97 -6.61 3.72
C TRP A 197 -15.25 -5.58 4.83
N GLU A 198 -14.41 -5.54 5.87
CA GLU A 198 -14.49 -4.59 6.98
C GLU A 198 -14.28 -3.13 6.53
N MET A 199 -13.47 -2.91 5.49
CA MET A 199 -13.29 -1.60 4.85
C MET A 199 -14.51 -1.15 4.02
N GLY A 200 -15.54 -1.99 3.88
CA GLY A 200 -16.75 -1.70 3.13
C GLY A 200 -16.75 -2.22 1.68
N ILE A 201 -15.72 -2.95 1.25
CA ILE A 201 -15.66 -3.59 -0.07
C ILE A 201 -16.39 -4.93 0.04
N GLN A 202 -17.72 -4.92 -0.22
CA GLN A 202 -18.60 -6.09 0.02
C GLN A 202 -19.19 -6.67 -1.28
N ASP A 203 -18.63 -6.33 -2.43
CA ASP A 203 -18.96 -6.99 -3.70
C ASP A 203 -18.36 -8.41 -3.70
N LYS A 204 -19.22 -9.41 -3.49
CA LYS A 204 -18.82 -10.82 -3.37
C LYS A 204 -18.12 -11.33 -4.63
N ARG A 205 -18.58 -10.87 -5.81
CA ARG A 205 -17.99 -11.29 -7.09
C ARG A 205 -16.57 -10.75 -7.24
N LEU A 206 -16.36 -9.48 -6.89
CA LEU A 206 -15.02 -8.87 -6.86
C LEU A 206 -14.09 -9.61 -5.89
N LEU A 207 -14.55 -9.90 -4.67
CA LEU A 207 -13.75 -10.62 -3.68
C LEU A 207 -13.38 -12.04 -4.13
N CYS A 208 -14.28 -12.73 -4.87
CA CYS A 208 -13.96 -14.00 -5.51
C CYS A 208 -12.84 -13.83 -6.56
N ILE A 209 -12.94 -12.82 -7.43
CA ILE A 209 -11.92 -12.54 -8.44
C ILE A 209 -10.55 -12.24 -7.79
N ILE A 210 -10.52 -11.44 -6.73
CA ILE A 210 -9.28 -11.16 -5.99
C ILE A 210 -8.71 -12.43 -5.36
N ARG A 211 -9.56 -13.29 -4.81
CA ARG A 211 -9.11 -14.59 -4.26
C ARG A 211 -8.47 -15.47 -5.34
N GLU A 212 -9.04 -15.51 -6.54
CA GLU A 212 -8.44 -16.24 -7.66
C GLU A 212 -7.11 -15.61 -8.09
N MET A 213 -7.00 -14.28 -8.14
CA MET A 213 -5.72 -13.58 -8.40
C MET A 213 -4.63 -13.98 -7.39
N LEU A 214 -4.98 -14.07 -6.10
CA LEU A 214 -4.06 -14.45 -5.03
C LEU A 214 -3.61 -15.91 -5.12
N LYS A 215 -4.45 -16.78 -5.68
CA LYS A 215 -4.18 -18.22 -5.86
C LYS A 215 -3.56 -18.55 -7.22
N ALA A 216 -3.29 -17.55 -8.06
CA ALA A 216 -2.72 -17.78 -9.38
C ALA A 216 -1.46 -18.67 -9.29
N PRO A 217 -1.39 -19.78 -10.06
CA PRO A 217 -0.22 -20.66 -10.06
C PRO A 217 1.05 -19.88 -10.43
N ILE A 218 2.19 -20.30 -9.89
CA ILE A 218 3.50 -19.67 -10.14
C ILE A 218 4.39 -20.68 -10.86
N VAL A 219 4.85 -20.34 -12.06
CA VAL A 219 5.81 -21.15 -12.82
C VAL A 219 7.23 -20.70 -12.48
N LEU A 220 8.02 -21.59 -11.92
CA LEU A 220 9.42 -21.38 -11.59
C LEU A 220 10.32 -21.49 -12.84
N SER A 221 11.57 -21.05 -12.73
CA SER A 221 12.56 -21.13 -13.82
C SER A 221 12.90 -22.56 -14.23
N ASN A 222 12.75 -23.54 -13.33
CA ASN A 222 12.91 -24.96 -13.60
C ASN A 222 11.66 -25.62 -14.21
N GLY A 223 10.58 -24.88 -14.45
CA GLY A 223 9.30 -25.37 -15.00
C GLY A 223 8.33 -25.94 -13.95
N GLU A 224 8.71 -26.02 -12.68
CA GLU A 224 7.84 -26.44 -11.60
C GLU A 224 6.70 -25.43 -11.39
N ILE A 225 5.50 -25.92 -11.05
CA ILE A 225 4.32 -25.08 -10.79
C ILE A 225 4.01 -25.11 -9.29
N LEU A 226 4.03 -23.94 -8.66
CA LEU A 226 3.63 -23.75 -7.27
C LEU A 226 2.21 -23.21 -7.19
N HIS A 227 1.42 -23.73 -6.26
CA HIS A 227 0.08 -23.27 -5.94
C HIS A 227 0.11 -22.53 -4.59
N PRO A 228 0.09 -21.18 -4.57
CA PRO A 228 0.23 -20.41 -3.34
C PRO A 228 -1.05 -20.53 -2.48
N SER A 229 -0.89 -20.87 -1.20
CA SER A 229 -1.96 -20.83 -0.19
C SER A 229 -1.97 -19.53 0.61
N LYS A 230 -0.91 -18.73 0.50
CA LYS A 230 -0.71 -17.43 1.14
C LYS A 230 0.21 -16.57 0.26
N GLY A 231 0.33 -15.30 0.60
CA GLY A 231 1.17 -14.34 -0.10
C GLY A 231 0.44 -13.57 -1.20
N THR A 232 1.07 -12.50 -1.64
CA THR A 232 0.68 -11.72 -2.82
C THR A 232 1.81 -11.79 -3.83
N PRO A 233 1.54 -11.98 -5.14
CA PRO A 233 2.60 -12.07 -6.14
C PRO A 233 3.44 -10.78 -6.15
N GLN A 234 4.73 -10.87 -5.81
CA GLN A 234 5.64 -9.73 -5.97
C GLN A 234 5.74 -9.39 -7.45
N GLY A 235 5.37 -8.14 -7.81
CA GLY A 235 5.26 -7.68 -9.21
C GLY A 235 3.86 -7.73 -9.81
N GLY A 236 2.85 -8.20 -9.06
CA GLY A 236 1.44 -8.01 -9.42
C GLY A 236 1.04 -6.55 -9.29
N ILE A 237 0.25 -6.04 -10.22
CA ILE A 237 -0.21 -4.64 -10.25
C ILE A 237 -1.03 -4.28 -8.98
N LEU A 238 -1.83 -5.21 -8.48
CA LEU A 238 -2.70 -5.01 -7.32
C LEU A 238 -1.97 -5.23 -5.98
N SER A 239 -0.83 -5.93 -5.98
CA SER A 239 -0.13 -6.34 -4.76
C SER A 239 0.27 -5.19 -3.82
N PRO A 240 0.71 -4.01 -4.30
CA PRO A 240 1.00 -2.86 -3.44
C PRO A 240 -0.23 -2.36 -2.66
N LEU A 241 -1.39 -2.26 -3.30
CA LEU A 241 -2.64 -1.87 -2.64
C LEU A 241 -3.05 -2.92 -1.59
N LEU A 242 -3.01 -4.21 -1.95
CA LEU A 242 -3.36 -5.29 -1.03
C LEU A 242 -2.44 -5.33 0.20
N SER A 243 -1.14 -5.06 0.02
CA SER A 243 -0.20 -4.95 1.15
C SER A 243 -0.54 -3.80 2.08
N ASN A 244 -0.92 -2.65 1.55
CA ASN A 244 -1.38 -1.52 2.35
C ASN A 244 -2.69 -1.83 3.10
N ILE A 245 -3.63 -2.57 2.51
CA ILE A 245 -4.85 -3.02 3.20
C ILE A 245 -4.50 -3.87 4.42
N VAL A 246 -3.59 -4.86 4.26
CA VAL A 246 -3.17 -5.73 5.37
C VAL A 246 -2.56 -4.95 6.51
N LEU A 247 -1.64 -4.03 6.23
CA LEU A 247 -0.91 -3.29 7.26
C LEU A 247 -1.66 -2.08 7.80
N ASN A 248 -2.74 -1.64 7.16
CA ASN A 248 -3.57 -0.55 7.66
C ASN A 248 -4.18 -0.86 9.04
N GLU A 249 -4.43 -2.12 9.33
CA GLU A 249 -4.91 -2.55 10.66
C GLU A 249 -3.84 -2.33 11.73
N LEU A 250 -2.56 -2.56 11.42
CA LEU A 250 -1.42 -2.23 12.29
C LEU A 250 -1.32 -0.73 12.51
N ASP A 251 -1.42 0.05 11.43
CA ASP A 251 -1.31 1.51 11.50
C ASP A 251 -2.36 2.09 12.45
N TRP A 252 -3.62 1.69 12.30
CA TRP A 252 -4.72 2.15 13.16
C TRP A 252 -4.63 1.59 14.58
N TRP A 253 -4.14 0.36 14.76
CA TRP A 253 -3.92 -0.18 16.10
C TRP A 253 -2.90 0.65 16.87
N ILE A 254 -1.76 1.00 16.29
CA ILE A 254 -0.76 1.86 16.91
C ILE A 254 -1.31 3.28 17.12
N ALA A 255 -1.94 3.87 16.11
CA ALA A 255 -2.49 5.21 16.20
C ALA A 255 -3.56 5.32 17.29
N SER A 256 -4.36 4.27 17.51
CA SER A 256 -5.39 4.22 18.57
C SER A 256 -4.82 4.21 19.98
N GLN A 257 -3.53 3.86 20.18
CA GLN A 257 -2.89 3.85 21.49
C GLN A 257 -2.59 5.25 22.01
N TRP A 258 -2.42 6.23 21.12
CA TRP A 258 -2.07 7.59 21.51
C TRP A 258 -2.69 8.66 20.60
N GLU A 259 -2.36 8.68 19.31
CA GLU A 259 -2.66 9.80 18.40
C GLU A 259 -4.16 9.92 18.12
N TRP A 260 -4.84 8.78 17.96
CA TRP A 260 -6.26 8.68 17.65
C TRP A 260 -7.03 7.89 18.71
N MET A 261 -6.69 8.12 19.96
CA MET A 261 -7.41 7.47 21.05
C MET A 261 -8.92 7.74 20.96
N PRO A 262 -9.78 6.79 21.44
CA PRO A 262 -11.25 6.91 21.44
C PRO A 262 -11.82 8.10 22.23
N MET A 263 -11.02 9.06 22.61
CA MET A 263 -11.48 10.38 23.09
C MET A 263 -12.11 11.22 21.98
N HIS A 264 -11.82 10.91 20.71
CA HIS A 264 -12.44 11.52 19.54
C HIS A 264 -13.94 11.16 19.50
N GLY A 265 -14.79 12.19 19.50
CA GLY A 265 -16.25 12.03 19.51
C GLY A 265 -16.89 11.96 20.89
N ASN A 266 -16.12 11.84 21.98
CA ASN A 266 -16.67 11.93 23.32
C ASN A 266 -16.75 13.41 23.73
N ALA A 267 -17.96 13.95 23.90
CA ALA A 267 -18.22 15.35 24.27
C ALA A 267 -17.45 15.80 25.52
N LYS A 268 -17.18 14.89 26.47
CA LYS A 268 -16.42 15.16 27.69
C LYS A 268 -14.98 15.59 27.42
N TYR A 269 -14.38 15.09 26.32
CA TYR A 269 -12.96 15.32 25.98
C TYR A 269 -12.78 16.17 24.72
N THR A 270 -13.88 16.63 24.12
CA THR A 270 -13.84 17.44 22.89
C THR A 270 -14.15 18.90 23.21
N ARG A 271 -13.18 19.77 22.95
CA ARG A 271 -13.39 21.23 22.94
C ARG A 271 -13.25 21.73 21.51
N LEU A 272 -14.11 22.70 21.17
CA LEU A 272 -14.03 23.36 19.87
C LEU A 272 -13.27 24.68 20.01
N ASN A 273 -12.53 25.04 18.99
CA ASN A 273 -11.99 26.37 18.80
C ASN A 273 -13.11 27.34 18.39
N ALA A 274 -12.84 28.64 18.40
CA ALA A 274 -13.81 29.66 17.99
C ALA A 274 -14.34 29.49 16.54
N ASN A 275 -13.56 28.87 15.68
CA ASN A 275 -13.92 28.56 14.29
C ASN A 275 -14.66 27.21 14.11
N GLY A 276 -15.08 26.55 15.20
CA GLY A 276 -15.78 25.27 15.17
C GLY A 276 -14.89 24.02 14.97
N SER A 277 -13.59 24.18 14.75
CA SER A 277 -12.66 23.03 14.63
C SER A 277 -12.35 22.43 16.00
N ILE A 278 -12.01 21.13 16.01
CA ILE A 278 -11.62 20.42 17.24
C ILE A 278 -10.29 20.97 17.78
N ASN A 279 -10.27 21.33 19.07
CA ASN A 279 -9.06 21.77 19.77
C ASN A 279 -8.16 20.57 20.11
N ARG A 280 -7.28 20.23 19.18
CA ARG A 280 -6.31 19.12 19.36
C ARG A 280 -5.32 19.40 20.50
N GLY A 281 -4.95 20.65 20.75
CA GLY A 281 -4.07 21.02 21.86
C GLY A 281 -4.64 20.63 23.22
N TYR A 282 -5.94 20.79 23.42
CA TYR A 282 -6.63 20.32 24.63
C TYR A 282 -6.59 18.80 24.76
N GLN A 283 -6.85 18.08 23.68
CA GLN A 283 -6.77 16.59 23.68
C GLN A 283 -5.36 16.10 23.98
N TYR A 284 -4.32 16.69 23.38
CA TYR A 284 -2.93 16.36 23.68
C TYR A 284 -2.53 16.68 25.14
N ARG A 285 -3.10 17.72 25.74
CA ARG A 285 -2.88 18.00 27.17
C ARG A 285 -3.45 16.87 28.04
N LEU A 286 -4.69 16.46 27.80
CA LEU A 286 -5.34 15.36 28.51
C LEU A 286 -4.57 14.04 28.37
N LEU A 287 -4.08 13.74 27.16
CA LEU A 287 -3.24 12.57 26.90
C LEU A 287 -1.94 12.60 27.73
N ARG A 288 -1.28 13.77 27.83
CA ARG A 288 -0.06 13.93 28.64
C ARG A 288 -0.29 13.76 30.14
N GLU A 289 -1.45 14.14 30.63
CA GLU A 289 -1.88 13.96 32.02
C GLU A 289 -2.31 12.51 32.32
N SER A 290 -2.55 11.70 31.28
CA SER A 290 -2.94 10.30 31.41
C SER A 290 -1.73 9.36 31.63
N ASN A 291 -2.00 8.11 32.02
CA ASN A 291 -0.98 7.05 32.13
C ASN A 291 -0.54 6.49 30.76
N LEU A 292 -1.15 6.92 29.66
CA LEU A 292 -0.80 6.49 28.32
C LEU A 292 0.57 7.04 27.90
N LYS A 293 1.24 6.31 27.01
CA LYS A 293 2.58 6.67 26.56
C LYS A 293 2.55 7.10 25.10
N PRO A 294 3.24 8.21 24.74
CA PRO A 294 3.32 8.65 23.36
C PRO A 294 3.92 7.58 22.46
N VAL A 295 3.19 7.19 21.45
CA VAL A 295 3.66 6.33 20.35
C VAL A 295 3.13 6.83 19.03
N PHE A 296 4.01 6.84 18.03
CA PHE A 296 3.68 7.24 16.66
C PHE A 296 4.28 6.24 15.69
N ILE A 297 3.56 5.91 14.64
CA ILE A 297 4.02 5.05 13.55
C ILE A 297 4.29 5.89 12.30
N VAL A 298 5.39 5.58 11.62
CA VAL A 298 5.67 6.02 10.26
C VAL A 298 5.96 4.77 9.44
N ARG A 299 5.17 4.54 8.39
CA ARG A 299 5.30 3.34 7.55
C ARG A 299 5.52 3.71 6.08
N TYR A 300 6.45 2.99 5.44
CA TYR A 300 6.65 3.00 4.00
C TYR A 300 6.61 1.55 3.49
N ALA A 301 5.52 1.17 2.83
CA ALA A 301 5.25 -0.22 2.43
C ALA A 301 5.25 -1.19 3.64
N ASP A 302 6.14 -2.17 3.66
CA ASP A 302 6.35 -3.13 4.74
C ASP A 302 7.41 -2.68 5.77
N ASP A 303 8.13 -1.60 5.50
CA ASP A 303 9.07 -0.98 6.44
C ASP A 303 8.34 0.04 7.33
N PHE A 304 8.40 -0.13 8.64
CA PHE A 304 7.79 0.80 9.58
C PHE A 304 8.63 1.04 10.83
N LYS A 305 8.47 2.22 11.38
CA LYS A 305 9.18 2.68 12.57
C LYS A 305 8.17 3.17 13.60
N LEU A 306 8.36 2.76 14.87
CA LEU A 306 7.57 3.28 15.99
C LEU A 306 8.45 4.21 16.83
N PHE A 307 7.95 5.42 17.09
CA PHE A 307 8.66 6.46 17.83
C PHE A 307 8.09 6.59 19.23
N CYS A 308 8.94 6.58 20.27
CA CYS A 308 8.56 6.73 21.67
C CYS A 308 9.62 7.48 22.47
N ARG A 309 9.33 7.78 23.76
CA ARG A 309 10.16 8.66 24.58
C ARG A 309 11.35 7.98 25.24
N ASN A 310 11.19 6.76 25.71
CA ASN A 310 12.19 6.12 26.55
C ASN A 310 12.40 4.64 26.20
N ARG A 311 13.49 4.07 26.73
CA ARG A 311 13.92 2.71 26.44
C ARG A 311 12.89 1.66 26.87
N LYS A 312 12.28 1.82 28.05
CA LYS A 312 11.31 0.85 28.58
C LYS A 312 10.08 0.76 27.69
N GLU A 313 9.54 1.91 27.28
CA GLU A 313 8.40 1.97 26.36
C GLU A 313 8.74 1.30 25.00
N ALA A 314 9.95 1.54 24.48
CA ALA A 314 10.38 0.95 23.21
C ALA A 314 10.43 -0.58 23.27
N PHE A 315 10.96 -1.18 24.33
CA PHE A 315 10.97 -2.64 24.47
C PHE A 315 9.57 -3.22 24.67
N CYS A 316 8.71 -2.54 25.44
CA CYS A 316 7.31 -2.95 25.57
C CYS A 316 6.57 -2.91 24.22
N LEU A 317 6.78 -1.85 23.42
CA LEU A 317 6.21 -1.71 22.08
C LEU A 317 6.73 -2.77 21.12
N TYR A 318 8.04 -3.05 21.15
CA TYR A 318 8.64 -4.12 20.37
C TYR A 318 7.97 -5.47 20.62
N ALA A 319 7.86 -5.85 21.90
CA ALA A 319 7.23 -7.11 22.31
C ALA A 319 5.74 -7.16 21.92
N ALA A 320 4.98 -6.10 22.25
CA ALA A 320 3.55 -6.02 21.95
C ALA A 320 3.27 -6.05 20.45
N THR A 321 4.05 -5.31 19.65
CA THR A 321 3.88 -5.28 18.20
C THR A 321 4.24 -6.61 17.56
N THR A 322 5.30 -7.26 18.02
CA THR A 322 5.68 -8.61 17.56
C THR A 322 4.57 -9.62 17.82
N GLN A 323 4.04 -9.64 19.04
CA GLN A 323 2.94 -10.53 19.40
C GLN A 323 1.68 -10.21 18.58
N TRP A 324 1.33 -8.94 18.44
CA TRP A 324 0.17 -8.49 17.68
C TRP A 324 0.25 -8.91 16.19
N LEU A 325 1.40 -8.71 15.54
CA LEU A 325 1.63 -9.15 14.15
C LEU A 325 1.41 -10.67 14.00
N LYS A 326 1.95 -11.46 14.93
CA LYS A 326 1.82 -12.91 14.92
C LYS A 326 0.38 -13.38 15.15
N GLU A 327 -0.29 -12.82 16.15
CA GLU A 327 -1.63 -13.26 16.54
C GLU A 327 -2.71 -12.73 15.58
N ARG A 328 -2.61 -11.46 15.19
CA ARG A 328 -3.65 -10.77 14.43
C ARG A 328 -3.49 -10.93 12.92
N LEU A 329 -2.27 -10.75 12.41
CA LEU A 329 -1.99 -10.80 10.97
C LEU A 329 -1.37 -12.14 10.53
N LYS A 330 -0.98 -13.01 11.46
CA LYS A 330 -0.25 -14.26 11.19
C LYS A 330 1.09 -14.03 10.48
N LEU A 331 1.76 -12.94 10.85
CA LEU A 331 3.05 -12.51 10.32
C LEU A 331 4.14 -12.61 11.40
N ASP A 332 5.27 -13.19 11.03
CA ASP A 332 6.46 -13.25 11.88
C ASP A 332 7.41 -12.09 11.53
N ILE A 333 8.20 -11.64 12.51
CA ILE A 333 9.26 -10.66 12.29
C ILE A 333 10.59 -11.35 11.96
N SER A 334 11.56 -10.58 11.44
CA SER A 334 12.97 -10.98 11.28
C SER A 334 13.75 -10.48 12.50
N PRO A 335 14.01 -11.30 13.53
CA PRO A 335 14.68 -10.83 14.75
C PRO A 335 16.07 -10.25 14.50
N GLU A 336 16.78 -10.80 13.50
CA GLU A 336 18.12 -10.37 13.11
C GLU A 336 18.17 -8.96 12.49
N LYS A 337 17.03 -8.48 11.99
CA LYS A 337 16.90 -7.14 11.38
C LYS A 337 16.10 -6.17 12.24
N SER A 338 15.32 -6.71 13.19
CA SER A 338 14.48 -5.90 14.07
C SER A 338 15.23 -5.46 15.30
N LYS A 339 15.16 -4.16 15.67
CA LYS A 339 15.94 -3.60 16.77
C LYS A 339 15.27 -2.39 17.42
N VAL A 340 15.69 -2.09 18.64
CA VAL A 340 15.37 -0.84 19.34
C VAL A 340 16.59 0.06 19.30
N VAL A 341 16.46 1.27 18.72
CA VAL A 341 17.54 2.22 18.53
C VAL A 341 17.34 3.45 19.43
N ASN A 342 18.42 3.95 20.03
CA ASN A 342 18.44 5.23 20.72
C ASN A 342 19.20 6.27 19.90
N LEU A 343 18.51 7.13 19.22
CA LEU A 343 19.09 8.14 18.32
C LEU A 343 19.95 9.20 19.04
N LYS A 344 19.79 9.40 20.35
CA LYS A 344 20.69 10.31 21.11
C LYS A 344 22.13 9.81 21.20
N ARG A 345 22.33 8.48 21.16
CA ARG A 345 23.67 7.85 21.34
C ARG A 345 24.32 7.47 20.01
N HIS A 346 23.57 7.32 18.94
CA HIS A 346 24.03 6.77 17.65
C HIS A 346 23.73 7.70 16.48
N TYR A 347 24.04 8.99 16.62
CA TYR A 347 23.90 9.94 15.50
C TYR A 347 24.77 9.57 14.28
N SER A 348 25.79 8.71 14.48
CA SER A 348 26.70 8.22 13.42
C SER A 348 26.25 6.92 12.73
N GLU A 349 25.28 6.21 13.28
CA GLU A 349 24.80 4.92 12.74
C GLU A 349 23.35 5.00 12.19
N SER A 350 22.95 6.10 11.59
CA SER A 350 21.64 6.21 10.97
C SER A 350 21.55 5.42 9.64
N VAL A 351 21.78 4.11 9.73
CA VAL A 351 21.58 3.15 8.63
C VAL A 351 20.11 3.14 8.16
N SER A 352 19.19 3.61 9.00
CA SER A 352 17.77 3.70 8.69
C SER A 352 17.43 4.71 7.58
N TYR A 353 18.23 5.76 7.42
CA TYR A 353 18.03 6.77 6.38
C TYR A 353 18.36 6.25 4.97
N THR A 354 19.36 5.39 4.88
CA THR A 354 19.77 4.76 3.62
C THR A 354 18.78 3.65 3.19
N HIS A 355 18.10 2.99 4.11
CA HIS A 355 17.11 1.95 3.78
C HIS A 355 15.83 2.53 3.15
N LEU A 356 15.33 3.67 3.61
CA LEU A 356 14.20 4.33 2.99
C LEU A 356 14.53 4.80 1.55
N ARG A 357 15.75 5.31 1.30
CA ARG A 357 16.20 5.67 -0.05
C ARG A 357 16.44 4.47 -0.99
N ALA A 358 16.89 3.33 -0.46
CA ALA A 358 17.13 2.15 -1.28
C ALA A 358 15.84 1.52 -1.86
N HIS A 359 14.68 1.81 -1.26
CA HIS A 359 13.39 1.34 -1.80
C HIS A 359 12.94 2.11 -3.05
N GLU A 360 13.36 3.36 -3.28
CA GLU A 360 13.01 4.12 -4.47
C GLU A 360 13.63 3.58 -5.76
N THR A 361 14.88 3.12 -5.69
CA THR A 361 15.60 2.64 -6.88
C THR A 361 15.16 1.29 -7.42
N VAL A 362 14.30 0.56 -6.71
CA VAL A 362 13.84 -0.78 -7.09
C VAL A 362 12.44 -0.77 -7.72
N LEU A 363 11.70 0.34 -7.64
CA LEU A 363 10.35 0.47 -8.19
C LEU A 363 10.30 1.07 -9.60
N ASP A 364 11.43 1.57 -10.11
CA ASP A 364 11.59 2.11 -11.47
C ASP A 364 12.04 1.05 -12.51
N LEU A 365 12.06 -0.23 -12.15
CA LEU A 365 12.32 -1.37 -13.05
C LEU A 365 10.99 -2.16 -13.27
#